data_93112f26d5d6ada15895d1fb2bfb4921
#
_entry.id   93112f26d5d6ada15895d1fb2bfb4921
#
_cell.length_a   1.000
_cell.length_b   1.000
_cell.length_c   1.000
_cell.angle_alpha   90.00
_cell.angle_beta   90.00
_cell.angle_gamma   90.00
#
_symmetry.space_group_name_H-M   'P 1'
#
loop_
_entity.id
_entity.type
_entity.pdbx_description
1 polymer ?
#
loop_
_entity_poly.entity_id
_entity_poly.type
_entity_poly.pdbx_seq_one_letter_code
_entity_poly.pdbx_strand_id
1 'polypeptide(L)'
;HLCDRRQRQMCIRDSLYNLEATPAESTSYRLAKHDKERYPDIITASEEGHTPYYTNSSHLPVGYTDDIFTALDVQDELQTLYTSGTVFHAFLGERLPDWKAAANLVRKIAANYKLPYYTLSPIYSVCKNHGYIAGEHFKCPKCGEETEVYSRITGYYRPVKNWNDGKREEYDMRKSYDLNHSKLTHDHTDEVFENCDCTEEKDCL
;
A
#
# COMPACT_ATOMS: atom_id res chain seq x y z
N HIS A 1 33.81 4.07 20.95
CA HIS A 1 32.53 3.31 20.79
C HIS A 1 31.55 3.45 21.96
N LEU A 2 32.01 3.59 23.20
CA LEU A 2 31.13 3.78 24.38
C LEU A 2 30.58 5.21 24.46
N CYS A 3 31.35 6.22 24.07
CA CYS A 3 30.89 7.61 23.99
C CYS A 3 29.80 7.79 22.93
N ASP A 4 29.89 7.08 21.82
CA ASP A 4 28.93 7.14 20.71
C ASP A 4 27.54 6.60 21.12
N ARG A 5 27.49 5.54 21.92
CA ARG A 5 26.22 5.02 22.46
C ARG A 5 25.58 5.97 23.49
N ARG A 6 26.37 6.60 24.37
CA ARG A 6 25.86 7.59 25.34
C ARG A 6 25.35 8.85 24.65
N GLN A 7 26.07 9.31 23.63
CA GLN A 7 25.66 10.49 22.86
C GLN A 7 24.38 10.24 22.08
N ARG A 8 24.21 9.06 21.46
CA ARG A 8 22.96 8.65 20.84
C ARG A 8 21.80 8.55 21.84
N GLN A 9 22.02 8.00 23.02
CA GLN A 9 20.98 7.95 24.05
C GLN A 9 20.61 9.33 24.60
N MET A 10 21.55 10.27 24.71
CA MET A 10 21.26 11.65 25.06
C MET A 10 20.47 12.37 23.96
N CYS A 11 20.87 12.24 22.72
CA CYS A 11 20.13 12.81 21.58
C CYS A 11 18.69 12.29 21.49
N ILE A 12 18.47 11.00 21.76
CA ILE A 12 17.12 10.40 21.76
C ILE A 12 16.25 10.95 22.91
N ARG A 13 16.85 11.29 24.06
CA ARG A 13 16.11 11.79 25.22
C ARG A 13 15.76 13.27 25.12
N ASP A 14 16.62 14.05 24.52
CA ASP A 14 16.56 15.54 24.55
C ASP A 14 16.11 16.16 23.22
N SER A 15 16.01 15.38 22.16
CA SER A 15 15.62 15.85 20.83
C SER A 15 14.31 15.22 20.37
N LEU A 16 13.45 16.02 19.76
CA LEU A 16 12.32 15.52 19.01
C LEU A 16 12.87 14.77 17.79
N TYR A 17 12.47 13.54 17.64
CA TYR A 17 12.79 12.71 16.47
C TYR A 17 11.54 12.16 15.83
N ASN A 18 11.64 11.87 14.54
CA ASN A 18 10.58 11.30 13.74
C ASN A 18 10.94 9.86 13.37
N LEU A 19 10.03 8.93 13.60
CA LEU A 19 10.12 7.57 13.08
C LEU A 19 9.20 7.48 11.87
N GLU A 20 9.79 7.37 10.70
CA GLU A 20 9.09 7.47 9.43
C GLU A 20 9.27 6.23 8.56
N ALA A 21 8.18 5.78 7.93
CA ALA A 21 8.23 4.79 6.86
C ALA A 21 8.60 5.49 5.55
N THR A 22 9.89 5.49 5.21
CA THR A 22 10.40 6.16 4.01
C THR A 22 10.03 5.40 2.74
N PRO A 23 9.34 6.02 1.78
CA PRO A 23 9.08 5.39 0.49
C PRO A 23 10.37 5.25 -0.32
N ALA A 24 10.63 4.05 -0.83
CA ALA A 24 11.86 3.71 -1.55
C ALA A 24 11.55 3.05 -2.89
N GLU A 25 11.48 3.83 -3.97
CA GLU A 25 11.19 3.33 -5.31
C GLU A 25 12.38 2.55 -5.91
N SER A 26 13.50 3.24 -6.14
CA SER A 26 14.68 2.64 -6.77
C SER A 26 15.67 2.06 -5.76
N THR A 27 15.70 2.59 -4.55
CA THR A 27 16.66 2.17 -3.52
C THR A 27 16.36 0.75 -3.03
N SER A 28 15.11 0.38 -2.85
CA SER A 28 14.71 -0.97 -2.44
C SER A 28 15.17 -2.04 -3.45
N TYR A 29 15.04 -1.77 -4.74
CA TYR A 29 15.57 -2.65 -5.79
C TYR A 29 17.09 -2.70 -5.80
N ARG A 30 17.76 -1.54 -5.80
CA ARG A 30 19.21 -1.45 -5.86
C ARG A 30 19.89 -2.13 -4.67
N LEU A 31 19.39 -1.93 -3.47
CA LEU A 31 19.93 -2.56 -2.27
C LEU A 31 19.73 -4.08 -2.31
N ALA A 32 18.54 -4.56 -2.65
CA ALA A 32 18.28 -5.99 -2.76
C ALA A 32 19.19 -6.68 -3.78
N LYS A 33 19.45 -6.02 -4.92
CA LYS A 33 20.37 -6.51 -5.94
C LYS A 33 21.79 -6.65 -5.39
N HIS A 34 22.33 -5.61 -4.76
CA HIS A 34 23.67 -5.65 -4.18
C HIS A 34 23.79 -6.65 -3.03
N ASP A 35 22.74 -6.77 -2.22
CA ASP A 35 22.75 -7.73 -1.11
C ASP A 35 22.72 -9.18 -1.64
N LYS A 36 21.95 -9.48 -2.67
CA LYS A 36 21.96 -10.80 -3.33
C LYS A 36 23.31 -11.13 -3.96
N GLU A 37 24.03 -10.15 -4.52
CA GLU A 37 25.37 -10.33 -5.05
C GLU A 37 26.38 -10.67 -3.95
N ARG A 38 26.25 -10.08 -2.75
CA ARG A 38 27.18 -10.27 -1.63
C ARG A 38 26.80 -11.43 -0.72
N TYR A 39 25.49 -11.65 -0.57
CA TYR A 39 24.88 -12.61 0.34
C TYR A 39 23.79 -13.39 -0.42
N PRO A 40 24.15 -14.42 -1.20
CA PRO A 40 23.19 -15.13 -2.06
C PRO A 40 21.97 -15.69 -1.31
N ASP A 41 22.15 -16.06 -0.05
CA ASP A 41 21.11 -16.64 0.80
C ASP A 41 20.17 -15.59 1.46
N ILE A 42 20.40 -14.29 1.25
CA ILE A 42 19.58 -13.26 1.86
C ILE A 42 18.13 -13.35 1.36
N ILE A 43 17.18 -13.22 2.28
CA ILE A 43 15.76 -13.22 1.95
C ILE A 43 15.37 -11.86 1.38
N THR A 44 14.74 -11.85 0.23
CA THR A 44 14.14 -10.68 -0.42
C THR A 44 12.62 -10.88 -0.51
N ALA A 45 11.87 -9.85 -0.91
CA ALA A 45 10.42 -9.95 -1.06
C ALA A 45 10.00 -10.70 -2.35
N SER A 46 10.92 -10.86 -3.30
CA SER A 46 10.70 -11.65 -4.52
C SER A 46 10.91 -13.15 -4.29
N GLU A 47 10.29 -13.96 -5.12
CA GLU A 47 10.54 -15.40 -5.16
C GLU A 47 11.95 -15.71 -5.68
N GLU A 48 12.43 -16.93 -5.44
CA GLU A 48 13.75 -17.38 -5.90
C GLU A 48 13.80 -17.41 -7.44
N GLY A 49 14.88 -16.87 -8.00
CA GLY A 49 15.05 -16.76 -9.45
C GLY A 49 14.41 -15.53 -10.10
N HIS A 50 13.66 -14.77 -9.36
CA HIS A 50 13.04 -13.52 -9.81
C HIS A 50 13.89 -12.28 -9.50
N THR A 51 13.51 -11.13 -10.06
CA THR A 51 14.21 -9.86 -9.81
C THR A 51 14.12 -9.49 -8.33
N PRO A 52 15.26 -9.36 -7.61
CA PRO A 52 15.24 -9.11 -6.18
C PRO A 52 14.75 -7.69 -5.86
N TYR A 53 13.89 -7.57 -4.86
CA TYR A 53 13.49 -6.28 -4.29
C TYR A 53 13.14 -6.42 -2.80
N TYR A 54 13.23 -5.30 -2.07
CA TYR A 54 12.71 -5.17 -0.72
C TYR A 54 11.39 -4.42 -0.74
N THR A 55 10.50 -4.74 0.21
CA THR A 55 9.30 -3.94 0.45
C THR A 55 9.67 -2.54 0.93
N ASN A 56 8.75 -1.58 0.79
CA ASN A 56 8.95 -0.26 1.39
C ASN A 56 8.77 -0.37 2.90
N SER A 57 9.82 -0.05 3.67
CA SER A 57 9.80 -0.08 5.14
C SER A 57 9.19 -1.38 5.69
N SER A 58 8.21 -1.29 6.56
CA SER A 58 7.52 -2.43 7.19
C SER A 58 6.27 -2.88 6.42
N HIS A 59 6.09 -2.47 5.16
CA HIS A 59 4.94 -2.87 4.37
C HIS A 59 4.94 -4.39 4.12
N LEU A 60 3.74 -4.96 4.15
CA LEU A 60 3.52 -6.36 3.82
C LEU A 60 3.92 -6.64 2.36
N PRO A 61 4.53 -7.80 2.05
CA PRO A 61 4.74 -8.21 0.67
C PRO A 61 3.43 -8.22 -0.12
N VAL A 62 3.46 -7.67 -1.33
CA VAL A 62 2.25 -7.44 -2.15
C VAL A 62 1.52 -8.71 -2.59
N GLY A 63 2.19 -9.86 -2.53
CA GLY A 63 1.62 -11.17 -2.83
C GLY A 63 1.12 -11.94 -1.60
N TYR A 64 1.15 -11.35 -0.38
CA TYR A 64 0.85 -12.07 0.85
C TYR A 64 -0.61 -12.55 0.92
N THR A 65 -1.57 -11.68 0.65
CA THR A 65 -3.00 -12.00 0.72
C THR A 65 -3.80 -11.14 -0.27
N ASP A 66 -4.97 -11.63 -0.66
CA ASP A 66 -6.00 -10.91 -1.42
C ASP A 66 -7.15 -10.41 -0.53
N ASP A 67 -7.13 -10.74 0.77
CA ASP A 67 -8.06 -10.22 1.78
C ASP A 67 -7.52 -8.94 2.42
N ILE A 68 -8.23 -7.82 2.22
CA ILE A 68 -7.82 -6.51 2.75
C ILE A 68 -7.80 -6.48 4.28
N PHE A 69 -8.74 -7.16 4.95
CA PHE A 69 -8.81 -7.15 6.41
C PHE A 69 -7.70 -7.97 7.03
N THR A 70 -7.37 -9.14 6.46
CA THR A 70 -6.18 -9.91 6.85
C THR A 70 -4.90 -9.09 6.71
N ALA A 71 -4.76 -8.30 5.64
CA ALA A 71 -3.61 -7.42 5.47
C ALA A 71 -3.56 -6.30 6.50
N LEU A 72 -4.71 -5.72 6.83
CA LEU A 72 -4.85 -4.69 7.85
C LEU A 72 -4.54 -5.23 9.25
N ASP A 73 -5.02 -6.43 9.60
CA ASP A 73 -4.74 -7.08 10.88
C ASP A 73 -3.23 -7.22 11.14
N VAL A 74 -2.47 -7.58 10.11
CA VAL A 74 -1.00 -7.72 10.21
C VAL A 74 -0.30 -6.36 10.28
N GLN A 75 -0.84 -5.34 9.59
CA GLN A 75 -0.18 -4.05 9.43
C GLN A 75 -0.51 -3.05 10.54
N ASP A 76 -1.66 -3.16 11.19
CA ASP A 76 -2.17 -2.16 12.12
C ASP A 76 -1.21 -1.87 13.27
N GLU A 77 -0.72 -2.91 13.96
CA GLU A 77 0.21 -2.75 15.08
C GLU A 77 1.54 -2.08 14.67
N LEU A 78 2.10 -2.50 13.53
CA LEU A 78 3.37 -1.96 13.04
C LEU A 78 3.25 -0.51 12.56
N GLN A 79 2.19 -0.22 11.83
CA GLN A 79 1.98 1.11 11.25
C GLN A 79 1.71 2.18 12.31
N THR A 80 1.10 1.82 13.44
CA THR A 80 0.84 2.74 14.54
C THR A 80 2.10 3.08 15.36
N LEU A 81 3.20 2.37 15.20
CA LEU A 81 4.48 2.69 15.82
C LEU A 81 5.23 3.83 15.13
N TYR A 82 4.90 4.15 13.90
CA TYR A 82 5.47 5.30 13.20
C TYR A 82 4.88 6.61 13.71
N THR A 83 5.71 7.64 13.77
CA THR A 83 5.26 8.99 14.13
C THR A 83 4.79 9.79 12.93
N SER A 84 5.23 9.41 11.73
CA SER A 84 4.76 9.97 10.45
C SER A 84 5.15 9.08 9.27
N GLY A 85 4.75 9.48 8.07
CA GLY A 85 5.18 8.87 6.80
C GLY A 85 4.66 7.48 6.53
N THR A 86 3.80 6.93 7.38
CA THR A 86 3.20 5.61 7.16
C THR A 86 1.93 5.70 6.35
N VAL A 87 1.70 4.70 5.51
CA VAL A 87 0.48 4.57 4.71
C VAL A 87 0.22 3.12 4.35
N PHE A 88 -1.04 2.71 4.40
CA PHE A 88 -1.48 1.43 3.86
C PHE A 88 -2.08 1.66 2.46
N HIS A 89 -1.51 1.02 1.43
CA HIS A 89 -2.03 1.08 0.08
C HIS A 89 -2.92 -0.12 -0.21
N ALA A 90 -4.23 0.10 -0.23
CA ALA A 90 -5.18 -0.92 -0.68
C ALA A 90 -5.23 -0.93 -2.22
N PHE A 91 -4.53 -1.88 -2.82
CA PHE A 91 -4.55 -2.10 -4.26
C PHE A 91 -5.81 -2.87 -4.65
N LEU A 92 -6.78 -2.17 -5.23
CA LEU A 92 -8.03 -2.76 -5.69
C LEU A 92 -7.88 -3.17 -7.16
N GLY A 93 -8.26 -4.40 -7.49
CA GLY A 93 -8.18 -4.91 -8.86
C GLY A 93 -9.15 -4.18 -9.81
N GLU A 94 -10.25 -3.69 -9.25
CA GLU A 94 -11.29 -2.99 -9.98
C GLU A 94 -11.76 -1.73 -9.26
N ARG A 95 -12.50 -0.90 -9.97
CA ARG A 95 -13.16 0.27 -9.40
C ARG A 95 -14.31 -0.18 -8.50
N LEU A 96 -14.44 0.44 -7.33
CA LEU A 96 -15.62 0.27 -6.49
C LEU A 96 -16.90 0.64 -7.25
N PRO A 97 -18.00 -0.12 -7.07
CA PRO A 97 -19.22 0.05 -7.85
C PRO A 97 -19.82 1.43 -7.68
N ASP A 98 -19.82 1.97 -6.47
CA ASP A 98 -20.35 3.29 -6.13
C ASP A 98 -19.66 3.92 -4.92
N TRP A 99 -20.04 5.16 -4.63
CA TRP A 99 -19.51 5.89 -3.47
C TRP A 99 -19.95 5.29 -2.12
N LYS A 100 -21.09 4.58 -2.06
CA LYS A 100 -21.58 3.94 -0.83
C LYS A 100 -20.71 2.76 -0.45
N ALA A 101 -20.29 1.97 -1.44
CA ALA A 101 -19.35 0.88 -1.22
C ALA A 101 -17.99 1.42 -0.68
N ALA A 102 -17.51 2.54 -1.26
CA ALA A 102 -16.31 3.22 -0.75
C ALA A 102 -16.51 3.73 0.68
N ALA A 103 -17.62 4.39 0.97
CA ALA A 103 -17.93 4.90 2.31
C ALA A 103 -18.04 3.77 3.35
N ASN A 104 -18.67 2.66 3.00
CA ASN A 104 -18.78 1.49 3.88
C ASN A 104 -17.40 0.88 4.18
N LEU A 105 -16.54 0.73 3.18
CA LEU A 105 -15.18 0.24 3.39
C LEU A 105 -14.38 1.18 4.29
N VAL A 106 -14.46 2.50 4.05
CA VAL A 106 -13.81 3.52 4.87
C VAL A 106 -14.31 3.46 6.32
N ARG A 107 -15.62 3.35 6.55
CA ARG A 107 -16.19 3.24 7.89
C ARG A 107 -15.70 1.97 8.60
N LYS A 108 -15.72 0.83 7.93
CA LYS A 108 -15.21 -0.43 8.49
C LYS A 108 -13.75 -0.33 8.90
N ILE A 109 -12.90 0.24 8.04
CA ILE A 109 -11.49 0.43 8.37
C ILE A 109 -11.33 1.39 9.55
N ALA A 110 -12.00 2.54 9.52
CA ALA A 110 -11.87 3.56 10.57
C ALA A 110 -12.40 3.10 11.94
N ALA A 111 -13.42 2.24 11.97
CA ALA A 111 -13.99 1.73 13.22
C ALA A 111 -13.13 0.62 13.87
N ASN A 112 -12.45 -0.18 13.04
CA ASN A 112 -11.81 -1.41 13.51
C ASN A 112 -10.30 -1.34 13.59
N TYR A 113 -9.66 -0.35 12.95
CA TYR A 113 -8.20 -0.21 12.88
C TYR A 113 -7.73 1.16 13.36
N LYS A 114 -6.54 1.20 13.94
CA LYS A 114 -5.89 2.43 14.43
C LYS A 114 -4.97 3.07 13.38
N LEU A 115 -4.90 2.47 12.22
CA LEU A 115 -4.05 2.89 11.11
C LEU A 115 -4.28 4.37 10.76
N PRO A 116 -3.25 5.23 10.81
CA PRO A 116 -3.46 6.69 10.68
C PRO A 116 -3.75 7.15 9.26
N TYR A 117 -3.33 6.37 8.26
CA TYR A 117 -3.50 6.74 6.86
C TYR A 117 -3.54 5.52 5.94
N TYR A 118 -4.52 5.49 5.07
CA TYR A 118 -4.64 4.48 4.01
C TYR A 118 -5.20 5.08 2.72
N THR A 119 -4.96 4.39 1.61
CA THR A 119 -5.45 4.81 0.30
C THR A 119 -6.15 3.66 -0.42
N LEU A 120 -7.25 3.97 -1.08
CA LEU A 120 -7.88 3.05 -2.03
C LEU A 120 -7.30 3.34 -3.43
N SER A 121 -6.61 2.37 -3.99
CA SER A 121 -5.79 2.54 -5.20
C SER A 121 -6.24 1.61 -6.32
N PRO A 122 -7.23 2.01 -7.14
CA PRO A 122 -7.61 1.24 -8.31
C PRO A 122 -6.53 1.29 -9.40
N ILE A 123 -6.47 0.25 -10.21
CA ILE A 123 -5.69 0.23 -11.45
C ILE A 123 -6.55 0.80 -12.57
N TYR A 124 -5.94 1.55 -13.49
CA TYR A 124 -6.61 2.03 -14.67
C TYR A 124 -5.66 2.09 -15.87
N SER A 125 -6.23 2.11 -17.05
CA SER A 125 -5.49 2.18 -18.31
C SER A 125 -5.91 3.41 -19.11
N VAL A 126 -5.01 3.92 -19.92
CA VAL A 126 -5.25 5.09 -20.79
C VAL A 126 -4.95 4.73 -22.23
N CYS A 127 -5.96 4.82 -23.08
CA CYS A 127 -5.82 4.72 -24.52
C CYS A 127 -5.68 6.11 -25.14
N LYS A 128 -4.77 6.28 -26.08
CA LYS A 128 -4.56 7.57 -26.77
C LYS A 128 -5.82 8.06 -27.50
N ASN A 129 -6.63 7.13 -28.02
CA ASN A 129 -7.82 7.44 -28.81
C ASN A 129 -9.11 7.50 -27.98
N HIS A 130 -9.19 6.72 -26.88
CA HIS A 130 -10.42 6.55 -26.11
C HIS A 130 -10.32 7.05 -24.66
N GLY A 131 -9.15 7.54 -24.24
CA GLY A 131 -8.92 8.08 -22.91
C GLY A 131 -8.93 6.99 -21.81
N TYR A 132 -9.54 7.30 -20.68
CA TYR A 132 -9.59 6.47 -19.48
C TYR A 132 -10.37 5.17 -19.70
N ILE A 133 -9.80 4.07 -19.20
CA ILE A 133 -10.39 2.73 -19.16
C ILE A 133 -10.18 2.18 -17.74
N ALA A 134 -11.24 1.75 -17.08
CA ALA A 134 -11.15 1.16 -15.74
C ALA A 134 -10.47 -0.22 -15.80
N GLY A 135 -9.61 -0.50 -14.83
CA GLY A 135 -8.90 -1.76 -14.73
C GLY A 135 -7.63 -1.84 -15.59
N GLU A 136 -7.01 -3.01 -15.56
CA GLU A 136 -5.78 -3.32 -16.28
C GLU A 136 -6.09 -3.81 -17.68
N HIS A 137 -5.71 -3.03 -18.67
CA HIS A 137 -5.84 -3.38 -20.08
C HIS A 137 -4.57 -2.96 -20.82
N PHE A 138 -3.75 -3.90 -21.27
CA PHE A 138 -2.58 -3.61 -22.11
C PHE A 138 -2.96 -3.28 -23.55
N LYS A 139 -4.16 -3.68 -23.97
CA LYS A 139 -4.76 -3.33 -25.25
C LYS A 139 -6.14 -2.72 -25.04
N CYS A 140 -6.43 -1.69 -25.78
CA CYS A 140 -7.72 -1.01 -25.72
C CYS A 140 -8.86 -1.95 -26.18
N PRO A 141 -9.89 -2.19 -25.38
CA PRO A 141 -11.01 -3.06 -25.77
C PRO A 141 -11.85 -2.48 -26.92
N LYS A 142 -11.70 -1.18 -27.24
CA LYS A 142 -12.46 -0.51 -28.30
C LYS A 142 -11.73 -0.48 -29.64
N CYS A 143 -10.41 -0.27 -29.66
CA CYS A 143 -9.64 -0.13 -30.91
C CYS A 143 -8.47 -1.10 -31.04
N GLY A 144 -8.15 -1.92 -30.01
CA GLY A 144 -7.05 -2.86 -30.05
C GLY A 144 -5.66 -2.25 -29.92
N GLU A 145 -5.53 -0.92 -29.91
CA GLU A 145 -4.25 -0.23 -29.72
C GLU A 145 -3.67 -0.44 -28.33
N GLU A 146 -2.35 -0.32 -28.22
CA GLU A 146 -1.66 -0.38 -26.93
C GLU A 146 -2.11 0.74 -26.00
N THR A 147 -2.28 0.42 -24.73
CA THR A 147 -2.64 1.36 -23.68
C THR A 147 -1.51 1.54 -22.68
N GLU A 148 -1.56 2.60 -21.92
CA GLU A 148 -0.70 2.80 -20.77
C GLU A 148 -1.44 2.39 -19.50
N VAL A 149 -0.95 1.35 -18.82
CA VAL A 149 -1.48 0.91 -17.53
C VAL A 149 -0.86 1.76 -16.42
N TYR A 150 -1.71 2.38 -15.60
CA TYR A 150 -1.31 3.22 -14.49
C TYR A 150 -1.63 2.52 -13.17
N SER A 151 -0.65 2.46 -12.31
CA SER A 151 -0.81 2.01 -10.93
C SER A 151 0.07 2.86 -9.99
N ARG A 152 -0.20 2.78 -8.69
CA ARG A 152 0.60 3.46 -7.69
C ARG A 152 1.92 2.71 -7.47
N ILE A 153 3.04 3.39 -7.71
CA ILE A 153 4.37 2.78 -7.55
C ILE A 153 4.85 2.84 -6.08
N THR A 154 4.72 4.03 -5.47
CA THR A 154 4.93 4.26 -4.03
C THR A 154 3.80 5.16 -3.54
N GLY A 155 4.01 6.47 -3.49
CA GLY A 155 3.01 7.45 -3.11
C GLY A 155 2.22 8.07 -4.29
N TYR A 156 2.56 7.79 -5.54
CA TYR A 156 1.99 8.42 -6.72
C TYR A 156 1.77 7.43 -7.88
N TYR A 157 0.90 7.80 -8.82
CA TYR A 157 0.62 7.02 -10.03
C TYR A 157 1.66 7.27 -11.11
N ARG A 158 2.09 6.18 -11.77
CA ARG A 158 2.99 6.21 -12.90
C ARG A 158 2.67 5.07 -13.86
N PRO A 159 2.88 5.24 -15.18
CA PRO A 159 2.77 4.12 -16.14
C PRO A 159 3.69 2.97 -15.74
N VAL A 160 3.14 1.76 -15.61
CA VAL A 160 3.89 0.56 -15.18
C VAL A 160 5.09 0.29 -16.08
N LYS A 161 4.98 0.56 -17.39
CA LYS A 161 6.07 0.41 -18.36
C LYS A 161 7.33 1.23 -18.03
N ASN A 162 7.18 2.31 -17.24
CA ASN A 162 8.27 3.21 -16.86
C ASN A 162 8.86 2.90 -15.48
N TRP A 163 8.46 1.78 -14.86
CA TRP A 163 8.98 1.38 -13.56
C TRP A 163 10.34 0.68 -13.71
N ASN A 164 11.17 0.70 -12.66
CA ASN A 164 12.37 -0.11 -12.60
C ASN A 164 12.05 -1.60 -12.49
N ASP A 165 13.02 -2.47 -12.76
CA ASP A 165 12.79 -3.91 -12.84
C ASP A 165 12.25 -4.49 -11.53
N GLY A 166 12.77 -4.09 -10.37
CA GLY A 166 12.28 -4.56 -9.09
C GLY A 166 10.84 -4.12 -8.78
N LYS A 167 10.45 -2.92 -9.21
CA LYS A 167 9.06 -2.45 -9.05
C LYS A 167 8.11 -3.09 -10.07
N ARG A 168 8.58 -3.45 -11.25
CA ARG A 168 7.80 -4.27 -12.19
C ARG A 168 7.56 -5.65 -11.63
N GLU A 169 8.60 -6.29 -11.08
CA GLU A 169 8.46 -7.57 -10.40
C GLU A 169 7.46 -7.50 -9.24
N GLU A 170 7.56 -6.48 -8.40
CA GLU A 170 6.57 -6.23 -7.35
C GLU A 170 5.14 -6.09 -7.90
N TYR A 171 4.99 -5.44 -9.05
CA TYR A 171 3.68 -5.27 -9.70
C TYR A 171 3.12 -6.60 -10.21
N ASP A 172 3.96 -7.42 -10.84
CA ASP A 172 3.58 -8.72 -11.40
C ASP A 172 3.20 -9.72 -10.29
N MET A 173 3.86 -9.63 -9.13
CA MET A 173 3.54 -10.44 -7.95
C MET A 173 2.37 -9.90 -7.11
N ARG A 174 1.84 -8.72 -7.45
CA ARG A 174 0.81 -8.04 -6.65
C ARG A 174 -0.53 -8.75 -6.74
N LYS A 175 -1.05 -9.16 -5.58
CA LYS A 175 -2.43 -9.57 -5.43
C LYS A 175 -3.31 -8.35 -5.18
N SER A 176 -4.28 -8.13 -6.05
CA SER A 176 -5.31 -7.12 -5.80
C SER A 176 -6.28 -7.63 -4.76
N TYR A 177 -6.69 -6.74 -3.85
CA TYR A 177 -7.67 -7.10 -2.83
C TYR A 177 -9.05 -7.32 -3.44
N ASP A 178 -9.66 -8.47 -3.14
CA ASP A 178 -11.03 -8.80 -3.53
C ASP A 178 -11.98 -8.54 -2.36
N LEU A 179 -12.75 -7.48 -2.48
CA LEU A 179 -13.69 -7.06 -1.43
C LEU A 179 -14.86 -8.02 -1.23
N ASN A 180 -15.18 -8.84 -2.22
CA ASN A 180 -16.26 -9.83 -2.13
C ASN A 180 -15.85 -11.03 -1.28
N HIS A 181 -14.56 -11.35 -1.24
CA HIS A 181 -13.99 -12.43 -0.47
C HIS A 181 -13.37 -11.99 0.86
N SER A 182 -13.19 -10.68 1.04
CA SER A 182 -12.60 -10.11 2.26
C SER A 182 -13.55 -10.21 3.44
N LYS A 183 -13.05 -10.72 4.58
CA LYS A 183 -13.83 -10.96 5.79
C LYS A 183 -13.27 -10.22 7.00
N LEU A 184 -14.04 -9.29 7.53
CA LEU A 184 -13.76 -8.65 8.81
C LEU A 184 -14.20 -9.59 9.94
N THR A 185 -13.27 -10.05 10.77
CA THR A 185 -13.52 -11.02 11.85
C THR A 185 -13.96 -10.38 13.16
N HIS A 186 -13.67 -9.10 13.35
CA HIS A 186 -13.98 -8.31 14.54
C HIS A 186 -14.61 -6.98 14.11
N ASP A 187 -15.89 -7.00 13.82
CA ASP A 187 -16.60 -5.83 13.31
C ASP A 187 -17.25 -5.04 14.47
N HIS A 188 -16.69 -3.87 14.77
CA HIS A 188 -17.20 -2.90 15.75
C HIS A 188 -17.81 -1.67 15.08
N THR A 189 -18.10 -1.72 13.80
CA THR A 189 -18.56 -0.57 13.01
C THR A 189 -19.81 0.05 13.57
N ASP A 190 -20.80 -0.76 13.93
CA ASP A 190 -22.08 -0.28 14.46
C ASP A 190 -21.89 0.33 15.86
N GLU A 191 -21.09 -0.27 16.73
CA GLU A 191 -20.80 0.25 18.09
C GLU A 191 -20.15 1.63 18.06
N VAL A 192 -19.27 1.88 17.09
CA VAL A 192 -18.54 3.17 16.96
C VAL A 192 -19.45 4.26 16.40
N PHE A 193 -20.28 3.94 15.42
CA PHE A 193 -21.09 4.94 14.72
C PHE A 193 -22.49 5.15 15.31
N GLU A 194 -23.04 4.20 16.07
CA GLU A 194 -24.29 4.41 16.83
C GLU A 194 -24.12 5.43 17.98
N ASN A 195 -22.92 5.59 18.52
CA ASN A 195 -22.60 6.56 19.56
C ASN A 195 -22.24 7.95 19.03
N CYS A 196 -22.20 8.15 17.73
CA CYS A 196 -22.05 9.47 17.10
C CYS A 196 -23.43 10.09 16.93
N ASP A 197 -23.89 10.89 17.89
CA ASP A 197 -25.07 11.76 17.79
C ASP A 197 -24.82 12.88 16.78
N CYS A 198 -24.65 12.55 15.51
CA CYS A 198 -24.69 13.51 14.41
C CYS A 198 -26.16 13.82 14.10
N THR A 199 -26.77 14.68 14.92
CA THR A 199 -28.18 15.10 14.75
C THR A 199 -28.36 16.13 13.64
N GLU A 200 -27.31 16.56 12.94
CA GLU A 200 -27.42 17.47 11.79
C GLU A 200 -26.59 16.95 10.59
N GLU A 201 -27.28 16.66 9.50
CA GLU A 201 -26.74 16.23 8.20
C GLU A 201 -25.71 17.18 7.56
N LYS A 202 -25.39 18.32 8.20
CA LYS A 202 -24.51 19.37 7.69
C LYS A 202 -23.07 19.31 8.17
N ASP A 203 -22.79 18.57 9.24
CA ASP A 203 -21.46 18.59 9.89
C ASP A 203 -20.64 17.29 9.71
N CYS A 204 -21.09 16.37 8.87
CA CYS A 204 -20.43 15.09 8.61
C CYS A 204 -19.81 15.00 7.19
N LEU A 205 -19.19 16.08 6.72
CA LEU A 205 -18.33 16.04 5.51
C LEU A 205 -16.94 16.56 5.84
#